data_7c65d4b39b9fff7976d980a4b0ccdda6
#
_entry.id   7c65d4b39b9fff7976d980a4b0ccdda6
#
_cell.length_a   1.000
_cell.length_b   1.000
_cell.length_c   1.000
_cell.angle_alpha   90.00
_cell.angle_beta   90.00
_cell.angle_gamma   90.00
#
_symmetry.space_group_name_H-M   'P 1'
#
loop_
_entity.id
_entity.type
_entity.pdbx_description
1 polymer ?
#
loop_
_entity_poly.entity_id
_entity_poly.type
_entity_poly.pdbx_seq_one_letter_code
_entity_poly.pdbx_strand_id
1 'polypeptide(L)'
;MAVSLNADAEFERLWLDEPRLGAGIGAGGSHPHPVLGDAQQALSARYGHRFDGYGLALYRDGRDLQAFHRDRDLRWLDDTLIILLTLGARRSWFLRPRSNRYVHDDNKGATHDLRPGPGDLMVMGGATQLGWEHSVPPQPGVREPRVSVQWRWTSRRGRPVEGASYRAPRTFSR
;
A
#
# COMPACT_ATOMS: atom_id res chain seq x y z
N MET A 1 10.13 -14.70 -15.40
CA MET A 1 11.19 -13.69 -15.54
C MET A 1 11.33 -12.99 -14.20
N ALA A 2 12.42 -13.19 -13.47
CA ALA A 2 12.64 -12.49 -12.21
C ALA A 2 13.03 -11.05 -12.54
N VAL A 3 12.21 -10.08 -12.16
CA VAL A 3 12.57 -8.66 -12.23
C VAL A 3 13.54 -8.41 -11.09
N SER A 4 14.83 -8.29 -11.40
CA SER A 4 15.81 -7.76 -10.47
C SER A 4 15.55 -6.27 -10.32
N LEU A 5 15.09 -5.84 -9.15
CA LEU A 5 15.13 -4.42 -8.81
C LEU A 5 16.60 -4.03 -8.73
N ASN A 6 17.03 -3.04 -9.53
CA ASN A 6 18.37 -2.53 -9.46
C ASN A 6 18.71 -2.13 -8.03
N ALA A 7 19.93 -2.49 -7.60
CA ALA A 7 20.43 -2.18 -6.25
C ALA A 7 20.52 -0.67 -5.95
N ASP A 8 20.35 0.17 -6.99
CA ASP A 8 20.40 1.63 -6.91
C ASP A 8 19.06 2.28 -6.50
N ALA A 9 17.98 1.51 -6.32
CA ALA A 9 16.79 2.04 -5.68
C ALA A 9 17.13 2.24 -4.19
N GLU A 10 17.29 3.49 -3.77
CA GLU A 10 17.45 3.84 -2.36
C GLU A 10 16.20 3.42 -1.60
N PHE A 11 16.26 2.23 -1.01
CA PHE A 11 15.27 1.78 -0.05
C PHE A 11 15.56 2.47 1.28
N GLU A 12 14.84 3.52 1.58
CA GLU A 12 14.86 4.10 2.90
C GLU A 12 14.33 3.10 3.93
N ARG A 13 15.06 2.95 5.02
CA ARG A 13 14.58 2.20 6.16
C ARG A 13 13.47 3.01 6.81
N LEU A 14 12.23 2.60 6.57
CA LEU A 14 11.09 3.22 7.24
C LEU A 14 11.15 2.88 8.74
N TRP A 15 11.47 3.90 9.53
CA TRP A 15 11.39 3.86 10.98
C TRP A 15 9.92 3.94 11.41
N LEU A 16 9.25 2.84 11.26
CA LEU A 16 8.05 2.49 12.00
C LEU A 16 8.48 1.30 12.83
N ASP A 17 7.81 0.97 13.92
CA ASP A 17 8.12 -0.16 14.79
C ASP A 17 8.12 -1.55 14.08
N GLU A 18 8.34 -1.57 12.78
CA GLU A 18 8.14 -2.69 11.89
C GLU A 18 9.32 -2.81 10.89
N PRO A 19 9.98 -3.96 10.86
CA PRO A 19 11.09 -4.19 9.95
C PRO A 19 10.58 -4.38 8.52
N ARG A 20 10.86 -3.44 7.67
CA ARG A 20 10.71 -3.49 6.21
C ARG A 20 11.53 -2.37 5.58
N LEU A 21 11.81 -2.48 4.29
CA LEU A 21 12.43 -1.42 3.52
C LEU A 21 11.40 -0.76 2.61
N GLY A 22 11.47 0.55 2.46
CA GLY A 22 10.56 1.30 1.60
C GLY A 22 11.28 2.29 0.71
N ALA A 23 10.72 2.53 -0.46
CA ALA A 23 11.13 3.58 -1.39
C ALA A 23 9.91 4.22 -2.01
N GLY A 24 10.00 5.49 -2.40
CA GLY A 24 8.97 6.21 -3.11
C GLY A 24 9.49 6.77 -4.42
N ILE A 25 8.74 6.61 -5.49
CA ILE A 25 9.01 7.22 -6.79
C ILE A 25 7.92 8.25 -7.04
N GLY A 26 8.29 9.53 -7.00
CA GLY A 26 7.36 10.63 -7.27
C GLY A 26 7.17 10.91 -8.77
N ALA A 27 6.32 11.88 -9.05
CA ALA A 27 6.06 12.32 -10.42
C ALA A 27 7.37 12.79 -11.12
N GLY A 28 7.68 12.17 -12.27
CA GLY A 28 8.90 12.48 -13.03
C GLY A 28 10.18 11.84 -12.49
N GLY A 29 10.09 11.04 -11.42
CA GLY A 29 11.22 10.26 -10.93
C GLY A 29 11.62 9.13 -11.88
N SER A 30 12.89 8.73 -11.85
CA SER A 30 13.37 7.58 -12.61
C SER A 30 12.75 6.28 -12.09
N HIS A 31 12.22 5.47 -13.00
CA HIS A 31 11.69 4.16 -12.63
C HIS A 31 12.83 3.14 -12.47
N PRO A 32 12.86 2.37 -11.35
CA PRO A 32 13.84 1.30 -11.17
C PRO A 32 13.79 0.24 -12.28
N HIS A 33 12.64 0.09 -12.92
CA HIS A 33 12.44 -0.73 -14.11
C HIS A 33 11.36 -0.11 -15.00
N PRO A 34 11.55 -0.02 -16.34
CA PRO A 34 10.60 0.62 -17.24
C PRO A 34 9.17 0.07 -17.13
N VAL A 35 9.01 -1.24 -16.89
CA VAL A 35 7.70 -1.88 -16.74
C VAL A 35 6.82 -1.26 -15.65
N LEU A 36 7.41 -0.62 -14.64
CA LEU A 36 6.63 0.07 -13.60
C LEU A 36 6.00 1.36 -14.11
N GLY A 37 6.67 2.05 -15.03
CA GLY A 37 6.10 3.18 -15.75
C GLY A 37 4.95 2.75 -16.67
N ASP A 38 5.15 1.67 -17.42
CA ASP A 38 4.10 1.10 -18.29
C ASP A 38 2.89 0.66 -17.47
N ALA A 39 3.12 -0.01 -16.33
CA ALA A 39 2.07 -0.42 -15.41
C ALA A 39 1.30 0.80 -14.87
N GLN A 40 1.99 1.86 -14.43
CA GLN A 40 1.35 3.08 -13.96
C GLN A 40 0.47 3.72 -15.04
N GLN A 41 0.94 3.75 -16.27
CA GLN A 41 0.20 4.30 -17.40
C GLN A 41 -1.05 3.45 -17.69
N ALA A 42 -0.91 2.13 -17.73
CA ALA A 42 -2.03 1.20 -17.94
C ALA A 42 -3.08 1.29 -16.83
N LEU A 43 -2.64 1.38 -15.57
CA LEU A 43 -3.53 1.55 -14.42
C LEU A 43 -4.23 2.90 -14.45
N SER A 44 -3.53 3.97 -14.81
CA SER A 44 -4.11 5.30 -14.97
C SER A 44 -5.21 5.31 -16.03
N ALA A 45 -4.97 4.68 -17.17
CA ALA A 45 -5.96 4.53 -18.22
C ALA A 45 -7.16 3.66 -17.79
N ARG A 46 -6.89 2.54 -17.12
CA ARG A 46 -7.92 1.58 -16.69
C ARG A 46 -8.90 2.17 -15.67
N TYR A 47 -8.41 2.97 -14.75
CA TYR A 47 -9.22 3.51 -13.64
C TYR A 47 -9.62 4.98 -13.83
N GLY A 48 -9.16 5.64 -14.88
CA GLY A 48 -9.48 7.04 -15.16
C GLY A 48 -8.88 8.02 -14.14
N HIS A 49 -7.80 7.62 -13.46
CA HIS A 49 -7.12 8.44 -12.45
C HIS A 49 -5.64 8.58 -12.77
N ARG A 50 -5.10 9.78 -12.56
CA ARG A 50 -3.67 10.00 -12.66
C ARG A 50 -3.00 9.63 -11.33
N PHE A 51 -2.06 8.69 -11.40
CA PHE A 51 -1.14 8.39 -10.30
C PHE A 51 0.13 9.22 -10.45
N ASP A 52 0.48 9.97 -9.41
CA ASP A 52 1.65 10.86 -9.40
C ASP A 52 2.92 10.15 -8.91
N GLY A 53 2.95 8.84 -8.96
CA GLY A 53 4.05 7.99 -8.52
C GLY A 53 3.56 6.73 -7.83
N TYR A 54 4.49 6.01 -7.21
CA TYR A 54 4.18 4.79 -6.46
C TYR A 54 5.17 4.58 -5.32
N GLY A 55 4.75 3.82 -4.33
CA GLY A 55 5.60 3.33 -3.25
C GLY A 55 6.04 1.90 -3.51
N LEU A 56 7.22 1.56 -3.02
CA LEU A 56 7.75 0.21 -2.97
C LEU A 56 7.94 -0.19 -1.51
N ALA A 57 7.52 -1.39 -1.15
CA ALA A 57 7.81 -1.96 0.16
C ALA A 57 8.41 -3.36 -0.03
N LEU A 58 9.64 -3.54 0.43
CA LEU A 58 10.34 -4.80 0.42
C LEU A 58 10.23 -5.47 1.79
N TYR A 59 9.64 -6.64 1.82
CA TYR A 59 9.66 -7.59 2.91
C TYR A 59 10.70 -8.66 2.56
N ARG A 60 11.84 -8.66 3.26
CA ARG A 60 13.01 -9.50 2.92
C ARG A 60 12.75 -10.98 3.16
N ASP A 61 12.00 -11.25 4.23
CA ASP A 61 11.57 -12.60 4.62
C ASP A 61 10.32 -12.52 5.51
N GLY A 62 9.95 -13.63 6.14
CA GLY A 62 8.77 -13.72 6.99
C GLY A 62 8.87 -12.99 8.34
N ARG A 63 10.01 -12.43 8.69
CA ARG A 63 10.17 -11.59 9.89
C ARG A 63 9.74 -10.15 9.64
N ASP A 64 9.87 -9.68 8.40
CA ASP A 64 9.41 -8.36 8.01
C ASP A 64 7.87 -8.34 8.01
N LEU A 65 7.30 -7.26 8.52
CA LEU A 65 5.87 -7.14 8.75
C LEU A 65 5.38 -5.70 8.54
N GLN A 66 4.08 -5.55 8.49
CA GLN A 66 3.39 -4.29 8.71
C GLN A 66 2.15 -4.54 9.56
N ALA A 67 2.04 -3.87 10.71
CA ALA A 67 0.90 -3.98 11.59
C ALA A 67 -0.40 -3.47 10.95
N PHE A 68 -1.54 -3.75 11.56
CA PHE A 68 -2.81 -3.23 11.09
C PHE A 68 -2.82 -1.71 11.04
N HIS A 69 -3.06 -1.18 9.86
CA HIS A 69 -3.10 0.25 9.60
C HIS A 69 -4.07 0.55 8.45
N ARG A 70 -4.33 1.81 8.26
CA ARG A 70 -4.89 2.38 7.04
C ARG A 70 -3.95 3.46 6.52
N ASP A 71 -3.92 3.68 5.23
CA ASP A 71 -3.17 4.77 4.64
C ASP A 71 -3.81 6.11 5.02
N ARG A 72 -3.11 6.89 5.85
CA ARG A 72 -3.63 8.14 6.43
C ARG A 72 -3.20 9.40 5.69
N ASP A 73 -2.24 9.26 4.79
CA ASP A 73 -1.70 10.39 4.03
C ASP A 73 -2.55 10.76 2.80
N LEU A 74 -3.73 10.15 2.69
CA LEU A 74 -4.71 10.43 1.66
C LEU A 74 -5.62 11.59 2.10
N ARG A 75 -5.92 12.50 1.17
CA ARG A 75 -6.78 13.66 1.46
C ARG A 75 -8.18 13.24 1.91
N TRP A 76 -8.75 12.25 1.24
CA TRP A 76 -10.05 11.69 1.51
C TRP A 76 -9.93 10.21 1.78
N LEU A 77 -10.51 9.73 2.87
CA LEU A 77 -10.48 8.31 3.21
C LEU A 77 -11.68 7.54 2.66
N ASP A 78 -12.70 8.24 2.25
CA ASP A 78 -13.96 7.73 1.70
C ASP A 78 -14.02 7.77 0.17
N ASP A 79 -13.05 8.43 -0.47
CA ASP A 79 -12.94 8.52 -1.94
C ASP A 79 -11.48 8.36 -2.36
N THR A 80 -11.02 7.11 -2.30
CA THR A 80 -9.64 6.71 -2.57
C THR A 80 -9.57 5.57 -3.56
N LEU A 81 -8.41 5.43 -4.19
CA LEU A 81 -8.03 4.25 -4.95
C LEU A 81 -6.59 3.89 -4.62
N ILE A 82 -6.41 2.70 -4.06
CA ILE A 82 -5.08 2.13 -3.79
C ILE A 82 -4.96 0.84 -4.56
N ILE A 83 -3.91 0.73 -5.35
CA ILE A 83 -3.62 -0.44 -6.16
C ILE A 83 -2.29 -1.01 -5.67
N LEU A 84 -2.29 -2.30 -5.35
CA LEU A 84 -1.12 -3.04 -4.90
C LEU A 84 -0.80 -4.17 -5.88
N LEU A 85 0.37 -4.13 -6.47
CA LEU A 85 0.95 -5.26 -7.22
C LEU A 85 1.89 -6.01 -6.30
N THR A 86 1.71 -7.32 -6.18
CA THR A 86 2.60 -8.20 -5.43
C THR A 86 3.60 -8.85 -6.35
N LEU A 87 4.89 -8.81 -5.95
CA LEU A 87 5.98 -9.52 -6.62
C LEU A 87 6.71 -10.39 -5.58
N GLY A 88 7.23 -11.54 -6.01
CA GLY A 88 7.94 -12.48 -5.14
C GLY A 88 7.01 -13.35 -4.28
N ALA A 89 7.37 -13.61 -3.04
CA ALA A 89 6.70 -14.61 -2.21
C ALA A 89 5.22 -14.30 -1.95
N ARG A 90 4.39 -15.34 -2.00
CA ARG A 90 3.02 -15.29 -1.51
C ARG A 90 3.04 -15.20 0.02
N ARG A 91 2.34 -14.20 0.55
CA ARG A 91 2.24 -13.99 2.00
C ARG A 91 0.81 -13.67 2.40
N SER A 92 0.48 -13.95 3.65
CA SER A 92 -0.76 -13.46 4.25
C SER A 92 -0.81 -11.93 4.14
N TRP A 93 -1.96 -11.45 3.76
CA TRP A 93 -2.31 -10.04 3.71
C TRP A 93 -3.72 -9.91 4.31
N PHE A 94 -3.78 -9.37 5.50
CA PHE A 94 -5.02 -9.31 6.25
C PHE A 94 -5.79 -8.04 5.97
N LEU A 95 -7.09 -8.17 5.86
CA LEU A 95 -8.05 -7.08 5.78
C LEU A 95 -9.14 -7.33 6.84
N ARG A 96 -9.42 -6.32 7.67
CA ARG A 96 -10.49 -6.40 8.65
C ARG A 96 -11.23 -5.08 8.80
N PRO A 97 -12.50 -5.09 9.22
CA PRO A 97 -13.21 -3.87 9.59
C PRO A 97 -12.45 -3.13 10.68
N ARG A 98 -12.35 -1.82 10.52
CA ARG A 98 -11.73 -0.97 11.52
C ARG A 98 -12.66 -0.83 12.72
N SER A 99 -12.16 -1.14 13.91
CA SER A 99 -12.86 -0.88 15.13
C SER A 99 -12.25 0.34 15.82
N ASN A 100 -11.49 0.13 16.85
CA ASN A 100 -10.82 1.20 17.53
C ASN A 100 -9.30 1.02 17.35
N ARG A 101 -8.53 2.07 17.59
CA ARG A 101 -7.09 2.06 17.37
C ARG A 101 -6.35 1.03 18.23
N TYR A 102 -6.87 0.71 19.39
CA TYR A 102 -6.16 -0.06 20.41
C TYR A 102 -6.75 -1.45 20.62
N VAL A 103 -8.03 -1.62 20.34
CA VAL A 103 -8.74 -2.87 20.58
C VAL A 103 -9.46 -3.27 19.29
N HIS A 104 -9.19 -4.46 18.80
CA HIS A 104 -10.00 -5.05 17.75
C HIS A 104 -11.32 -5.55 18.36
N ASP A 105 -12.40 -5.22 17.68
CA ASP A 105 -13.75 -5.65 18.06
C ASP A 105 -14.22 -6.70 17.05
N ASP A 106 -14.15 -7.95 17.43
CA ASP A 106 -14.54 -9.09 16.59
C ASP A 106 -16.01 -9.05 16.15
N ASN A 107 -16.87 -8.32 16.90
CA ASN A 107 -18.27 -8.14 16.51
C ASN A 107 -18.45 -7.27 15.28
N LYS A 108 -17.43 -6.55 14.83
CA LYS A 108 -17.46 -5.73 13.61
C LYS A 108 -17.17 -6.50 12.33
N GLY A 109 -16.84 -7.76 12.43
CA GLY A 109 -16.61 -8.64 11.29
C GLY A 109 -15.26 -9.34 11.29
N ALA A 110 -15.16 -10.38 10.48
CA ALA A 110 -14.00 -11.25 10.41
C ALA A 110 -12.78 -10.57 9.78
N THR A 111 -11.61 -11.04 10.17
CA THR A 111 -10.36 -10.78 9.43
C THR A 111 -10.27 -11.72 8.22
N HIS A 112 -10.06 -11.14 7.05
CA HIS A 112 -9.89 -11.88 5.80
C HIS A 112 -8.41 -12.00 5.47
N ASP A 113 -7.95 -13.19 5.11
CA ASP A 113 -6.58 -13.41 4.59
C ASP A 113 -6.64 -13.58 3.07
N LEU A 114 -6.26 -12.55 2.32
CA LEU A 114 -6.34 -12.52 0.87
C LEU A 114 -5.14 -13.21 0.19
N ARG A 115 -4.01 -13.33 0.84
CA ARG A 115 -2.82 -14.06 0.42
C ARG A 115 -2.36 -13.79 -1.03
N PRO A 116 -2.15 -12.53 -1.43
CA PRO A 116 -1.73 -12.24 -2.78
C PRO A 116 -0.37 -12.86 -3.09
N GLY A 117 -0.25 -13.43 -4.28
CA GLY A 117 0.97 -14.01 -4.82
C GLY A 117 1.60 -13.18 -5.93
N PRO A 118 2.69 -13.67 -6.55
CA PRO A 118 3.41 -12.93 -7.58
C PRO A 118 2.50 -12.66 -8.80
N GLY A 119 2.42 -11.38 -9.17
CA GLY A 119 1.58 -10.89 -10.27
C GLY A 119 0.15 -10.53 -9.86
N ASP A 120 -0.29 -10.85 -8.63
CA ASP A 120 -1.63 -10.48 -8.18
C ASP A 120 -1.73 -8.96 -7.97
N LEU A 121 -2.82 -8.41 -8.49
CA LEU A 121 -3.17 -7.00 -8.37
C LEU A 121 -4.38 -6.87 -7.43
N MET A 122 -4.19 -6.25 -6.29
CA MET A 122 -5.27 -5.93 -5.36
C MET A 122 -5.66 -4.46 -5.50
N VAL A 123 -6.97 -4.21 -5.46
CA VAL A 123 -7.51 -2.86 -5.58
C VAL A 123 -8.43 -2.56 -4.41
N MET A 124 -8.11 -1.50 -3.67
CA MET A 124 -8.94 -0.97 -2.60
C MET A 124 -9.47 0.39 -3.03
N GLY A 125 -10.79 0.50 -3.16
CA GLY A 125 -11.45 1.71 -3.63
C GLY A 125 -12.50 2.25 -2.66
N GLY A 126 -13.02 3.44 -2.98
CA GLY A 126 -14.09 4.08 -2.23
C GLY A 126 -13.74 4.30 -0.77
N ALA A 127 -14.61 3.85 0.12
CA ALA A 127 -14.49 4.03 1.58
C ALA A 127 -13.62 2.97 2.28
N THR A 128 -12.85 2.16 1.55
CA THR A 128 -12.03 1.12 2.17
C THR A 128 -11.06 1.68 3.23
N GLN A 129 -10.43 2.83 2.95
CA GLN A 129 -9.51 3.46 3.91
C GLN A 129 -10.23 4.12 5.10
N LEU A 130 -11.52 4.39 5.00
CA LEU A 130 -12.31 4.90 6.12
C LEU A 130 -12.72 3.77 7.06
N GLY A 131 -13.24 2.68 6.51
CA GLY A 131 -13.90 1.61 7.29
C GLY A 131 -13.06 0.36 7.56
N TRP A 132 -11.89 0.23 6.94
CA TRP A 132 -11.06 -0.97 7.02
C TRP A 132 -9.61 -0.66 7.37
N GLU A 133 -8.92 -1.66 7.87
CA GLU A 133 -7.48 -1.65 8.09
C GLU A 133 -6.86 -2.95 7.57
N HIS A 134 -5.60 -2.87 7.17
CA HIS A 134 -4.90 -3.99 6.57
C HIS A 134 -3.51 -4.17 7.18
N SER A 135 -2.96 -5.38 7.04
CA SER A 135 -1.63 -5.73 7.55
C SER A 135 -0.93 -6.79 6.71
N VAL A 136 0.38 -6.83 6.84
CA VAL A 136 1.20 -7.98 6.41
C VAL A 136 1.77 -8.59 7.68
N PRO A 137 1.20 -9.70 8.19
CA PRO A 137 1.64 -10.29 9.44
C PRO A 137 3.00 -10.97 9.30
N PRO A 138 3.73 -11.19 10.41
CA PRO A 138 4.92 -12.03 10.40
C PRO A 138 4.54 -13.47 10.00
N GLN A 139 5.39 -14.09 9.18
CA GLN A 139 5.25 -15.49 8.75
C GLN A 139 6.63 -16.17 8.78
N PRO A 140 7.11 -16.64 9.94
CA PRO A 140 8.48 -17.12 10.12
C PRO A 140 8.95 -18.22 9.17
N GLY A 141 8.01 -18.95 8.54
CA GLY A 141 8.32 -19.98 7.56
C GLY A 141 8.66 -19.47 6.15
N VAL A 142 8.39 -18.19 5.85
CA VAL A 142 8.68 -17.59 4.54
C VAL A 142 10.10 -17.06 4.53
N ARG A 143 10.91 -17.51 3.58
CA ARG A 143 12.31 -17.10 3.44
C ARG A 143 12.56 -16.23 2.22
N GLU A 144 11.70 -16.31 1.24
CA GLU A 144 11.81 -15.56 0.00
C GLU A 144 11.28 -14.13 0.18
N PRO A 145 11.86 -13.16 -0.53
CA PRO A 145 11.41 -11.77 -0.48
C PRO A 145 10.07 -11.56 -1.18
N ARG A 146 9.34 -10.55 -0.70
CA ARG A 146 8.13 -10.03 -1.33
C ARG A 146 8.28 -8.53 -1.51
N VAL A 147 7.94 -8.04 -2.69
CA VAL A 147 7.80 -6.61 -2.96
C VAL A 147 6.32 -6.27 -3.16
N SER A 148 5.89 -5.19 -2.54
CA SER A 148 4.59 -4.56 -2.81
C SER A 148 4.83 -3.25 -3.55
N VAL A 149 4.31 -3.13 -4.77
CA VAL A 149 4.27 -1.86 -5.52
C VAL A 149 2.91 -1.25 -5.31
N GLN A 150 2.85 0.03 -4.91
CA GLN A 150 1.62 0.64 -4.43
C GLN A 150 1.38 1.98 -5.09
N TRP A 151 0.36 2.07 -5.93
CA TRP A 151 -0.15 3.32 -6.49
C TRP A 151 -1.30 3.83 -5.63
N ARG A 152 -1.32 5.12 -5.36
CA ARG A 152 -2.34 5.76 -4.51
C ARG A 152 -2.93 6.96 -5.21
N TRP A 153 -4.25 7.05 -5.13
CA TRP A 153 -5.01 8.20 -5.56
C TRP A 153 -6.05 8.56 -4.50
N THR A 154 -6.34 9.82 -4.36
CA THR A 154 -7.44 10.33 -3.55
C THR A 154 -8.12 11.49 -4.27
N SER A 155 -9.42 11.63 -4.10
CA SER A 155 -10.18 12.73 -4.65
C SER A 155 -9.60 14.09 -4.24
N ARG A 156 -9.65 15.05 -5.13
CA ARG A 156 -9.29 16.45 -4.87
C ARG A 156 -10.51 17.34 -4.67
N ARG A 157 -11.72 16.78 -4.79
CA ARG A 157 -12.99 17.52 -4.67
C ARG A 157 -13.38 17.74 -3.21
N GLY A 158 -14.02 18.87 -2.94
CA GLY A 158 -14.59 19.17 -1.65
C GLY A 158 -13.58 19.57 -0.57
N ARG A 159 -14.04 19.62 0.67
CA ARG A 159 -13.24 19.91 1.86
C ARG A 159 -12.95 18.61 2.61
N PRO A 160 -11.78 18.46 3.25
CA PRO A 160 -11.48 17.32 4.11
C PRO A 160 -12.54 17.19 5.20
N VAL A 161 -13.02 15.96 5.42
CA VAL A 161 -13.86 15.66 6.57
C VAL A 161 -13.01 15.80 7.82
N GLU A 162 -13.49 16.58 8.79
CA GLU A 162 -12.80 16.77 10.05
C GLU A 162 -12.55 15.41 10.73
N GLY A 163 -11.33 15.17 11.20
CA GLY A 163 -10.95 13.89 11.80
C GLY A 163 -10.73 12.73 10.82
N ALA A 164 -10.82 12.96 9.51
CA ALA A 164 -10.52 11.93 8.49
C ALA A 164 -9.08 11.44 8.56
N SER A 165 -8.14 12.27 9.03
CA SER A 165 -6.76 11.91 9.29
C SER A 165 -6.35 12.35 10.70
N TYR A 166 -5.48 11.59 11.35
CA TYR A 166 -4.85 12.01 12.62
C TYR A 166 -3.98 13.26 12.44
N ARG A 167 -3.44 13.44 11.24
CA ARG A 167 -2.82 14.68 10.78
C ARG A 167 -3.53 15.04 9.49
N ALA A 168 -4.21 16.18 9.49
CA ALA A 168 -4.72 16.73 8.23
C ALA A 168 -3.55 16.74 7.23
N PRO A 169 -3.72 16.22 6.02
CA PRO A 169 -2.62 16.17 5.06
C PRO A 169 -2.12 17.59 4.84
N ARG A 170 -0.85 17.83 5.14
CA ARG A 170 -0.22 19.15 5.00
C ARG A 170 0.01 19.53 3.55
N THR A 171 0.05 18.51 2.69
CA THR A 171 0.21 18.66 1.25
C THR A 171 -0.75 17.74 0.54
N PHE A 172 -1.55 18.28 -0.35
CA PHE A 172 -2.35 17.50 -1.26
C PHE A 172 -1.51 17.19 -2.49
N SER A 173 -1.54 15.96 -2.99
CA SER A 173 -0.94 15.65 -4.29
C SER A 173 -1.52 16.59 -5.33
N ARG A 174 -0.68 17.32 -6.02
CA ARG A 174 -1.04 18.24 -7.11
C ARG A 174 -1.25 17.49 -8.41
#